data_a8cfef1ca7ae143f6d7978abc43254df
#
_entry.id   a8cfef1ca7ae143f6d7978abc43254df
#
_cell.length_a   1.000
_cell.length_b   1.000
_cell.length_c   1.000
_cell.angle_alpha   90.00
_cell.angle_beta   90.00
_cell.angle_gamma   90.00
#
_symmetry.space_group_name_H-M   'P 1'
#
loop_
_entity.id
_entity.type
_entity.pdbx_description
1 polymer ?
#
loop_
_entity_poly.entity_id
_entity_poly.type
_entity_poly.pdbx_seq_one_letter_code
_entity_poly.pdbx_strand_id
1 'polypeptide(L)'
;MPYNTDITREHAYMLSAGITVCVLFLVLLFCGGCSFHKEKEYTGYYVFFPDANETKVGFEKYTPDSRKRDDLVNEFLTRLQSEPKDIGLRKALPDDVTVDDFTFEDSGQLSLYLSSGYGKLTGVSEILRRAAIVKTLCQIRGVSSVQFYVAGQPLTDSNLDAVGYMTADSFIDNTGGETTYKQNATLNMYFSDKTGSHLVKVPVDITYDATIPLEQLAVEQLIRGPYSIDGVDPDEIKATIPEKTELNKISVKENTCYVDFSEDFLKKRTNISAETTIYSVVDTLAELSNINKVQFSINGEQVLLYNDTIDFGSAFERNLDIVQEE
;
A
#
# COMPACT_ATOMS: atom_id res chain seq x y z
N MET A 1 0.23 90.94 21.14
CA MET A 1 0.52 90.13 19.93
C MET A 1 0.49 88.68 20.35
N PRO A 2 -0.52 87.91 20.00
CA PRO A 2 -0.55 86.46 20.29
C PRO A 2 0.10 85.71 19.13
N TYR A 3 1.13 84.95 19.48
CA TYR A 3 1.86 84.08 18.56
C TYR A 3 1.03 82.83 18.23
N ASN A 4 1.08 82.48 17.00
CA ASN A 4 0.37 81.49 16.16
C ASN A 4 0.63 80.05 16.69
N THR A 5 -0.28 79.46 17.48
CA THR A 5 -0.20 78.10 18.00
C THR A 5 -0.94 77.08 17.10
N ASP A 6 -1.54 77.51 15.95
CA ASP A 6 -2.38 76.62 15.16
C ASP A 6 -1.59 75.82 14.12
N ILE A 7 -0.44 76.34 13.63
CA ILE A 7 0.35 75.67 12.57
C ILE A 7 1.03 74.38 13.10
N THR A 8 1.41 74.35 14.38
CA THR A 8 2.07 73.17 14.96
C THR A 8 1.12 71.99 15.22
N ARG A 9 -0.16 72.27 15.40
CA ARG A 9 -1.18 71.26 15.65
C ARG A 9 -1.56 70.49 14.38
N GLU A 10 -1.73 71.19 13.26
CA GLU A 10 -2.04 70.56 11.96
C GLU A 10 -0.90 69.64 11.48
N HIS A 11 0.35 70.07 11.59
CA HIS A 11 1.53 69.22 11.27
C HIS A 11 1.64 67.95 12.13
N ALA A 12 1.29 68.04 13.41
CA ALA A 12 1.27 66.89 14.31
C ALA A 12 0.16 65.86 13.92
N TYR A 13 -1.03 66.33 13.50
CA TYR A 13 -2.10 65.43 13.05
C TYR A 13 -1.80 64.84 11.70
N MET A 14 -1.16 65.53 10.77
CA MET A 14 -0.74 64.94 9.48
C MET A 14 0.35 63.91 9.64
N LEU A 15 1.33 64.14 10.53
CA LEU A 15 2.37 63.13 10.82
C LEU A 15 1.79 61.89 11.50
N SER A 16 0.86 62.04 12.45
CA SER A 16 0.22 60.91 13.14
C SER A 16 -0.66 60.12 12.23
N ALA A 17 -1.43 60.78 11.32
CA ALA A 17 -2.28 60.13 10.32
C ALA A 17 -1.42 59.35 9.29
N GLY A 18 -0.28 59.93 8.84
CA GLY A 18 0.65 59.25 7.94
C GLY A 18 1.28 58.01 8.54
N ILE A 19 1.71 58.08 9.81
CA ILE A 19 2.28 56.91 10.52
C ILE A 19 1.24 55.83 10.73
N THR A 20 -0.02 56.19 11.09
CA THR A 20 -1.09 55.23 11.29
C THR A 20 -1.46 54.50 9.98
N VAL A 21 -1.49 55.22 8.84
CA VAL A 21 -1.74 54.64 7.52
C VAL A 21 -0.57 53.72 7.08
N CYS A 22 0.67 54.12 7.32
CA CYS A 22 1.85 53.26 7.03
C CYS A 22 1.86 51.97 7.87
N VAL A 23 1.51 52.06 9.18
CA VAL A 23 1.43 50.90 10.06
C VAL A 23 0.30 49.97 9.64
N LEU A 24 -0.87 50.51 9.24
CA LEU A 24 -1.97 49.71 8.71
C LEU A 24 -1.61 48.99 7.38
N PHE A 25 -0.85 49.68 6.51
CA PHE A 25 -0.37 49.11 5.25
C PHE A 25 0.71 48.02 5.47
N LEU A 26 1.59 48.20 6.46
CA LEU A 26 2.56 47.19 6.87
C LEU A 26 1.91 45.96 7.50
N VAL A 27 0.88 46.12 8.31
CA VAL A 27 0.10 45.01 8.90
C VAL A 27 -0.66 44.23 7.82
N LEU A 28 -1.20 44.94 6.80
CA LEU A 28 -1.85 44.27 5.64
C LEU A 28 -0.84 43.51 4.77
N LEU A 29 0.41 43.95 4.67
CA LEU A 29 1.47 43.22 3.95
C LEU A 29 1.95 41.97 4.71
N PHE A 30 1.92 41.99 6.03
CA PHE A 30 2.26 40.81 6.85
C PHE A 30 1.12 39.81 7.00
N CYS A 31 -0.13 40.20 6.88
CA CYS A 31 -1.29 39.29 6.89
C CYS A 31 -1.57 38.64 5.52
N GLY A 32 -0.91 39.09 4.44
CA GLY A 32 -1.06 38.52 3.08
C GLY A 32 -0.19 37.28 2.80
N GLY A 33 0.57 36.77 3.80
CA GLY A 33 1.51 35.67 3.64
C GLY A 33 1.01 34.28 3.99
N CYS A 34 -0.26 34.07 4.31
CA CYS A 34 -0.87 32.75 4.28
C CYS A 34 -1.20 32.41 2.81
N SER A 35 -0.20 31.87 2.10
CA SER A 35 -0.52 31.05 0.94
C SER A 35 -1.34 29.87 1.43
N PHE A 36 -2.66 29.98 1.33
CA PHE A 36 -3.51 28.81 1.23
C PHE A 36 -3.00 28.04 0.01
N HIS A 37 -2.15 27.07 0.22
CA HIS A 37 -1.99 25.98 -0.73
C HIS A 37 -3.38 25.34 -0.79
N LYS A 38 -4.20 25.78 -1.75
CA LYS A 38 -5.29 24.95 -2.22
C LYS A 38 -4.59 23.71 -2.77
N GLU A 39 -4.60 22.63 -2.02
CA GLU A 39 -4.36 21.33 -2.61
C GLU A 39 -5.24 21.26 -3.84
N LYS A 40 -4.63 21.13 -5.02
CA LYS A 40 -5.39 20.91 -6.25
C LYS A 40 -6.17 19.65 -6.00
N GLU A 41 -7.50 19.78 -5.97
CA GLU A 41 -8.41 18.65 -5.88
C GLU A 41 -8.01 17.66 -6.98
N TYR A 42 -7.64 16.44 -6.58
CA TYR A 42 -7.22 15.43 -7.54
C TYR A 42 -8.43 15.01 -8.37
N THR A 43 -8.40 15.31 -9.67
CA THR A 43 -9.49 15.02 -10.61
C THR A 43 -9.32 13.69 -11.35
N GLY A 44 -8.36 12.87 -10.95
CA GLY A 44 -8.11 11.56 -11.53
C GLY A 44 -8.98 10.45 -10.91
N TYR A 45 -8.60 9.22 -11.20
CA TYR A 45 -9.25 8.04 -10.66
C TYR A 45 -8.51 7.52 -9.43
N TYR A 46 -9.21 6.69 -8.65
CA TYR A 46 -8.64 5.94 -7.55
C TYR A 46 -8.76 4.43 -7.84
N VAL A 47 -7.75 3.66 -7.52
CA VAL A 47 -7.86 2.20 -7.48
C VAL A 47 -7.93 1.78 -6.02
N PHE A 48 -8.98 1.07 -5.67
CA PHE A 48 -9.24 0.64 -4.31
C PHE A 48 -8.68 -0.76 -4.06
N PHE A 49 -8.16 -0.99 -2.85
CA PHE A 49 -7.56 -2.24 -2.44
C PHE A 49 -7.91 -2.55 -0.99
N PRO A 50 -8.04 -3.82 -0.57
CA PRO A 50 -8.08 -4.18 0.84
C PRO A 50 -6.79 -3.75 1.54
N ASP A 51 -6.87 -3.33 2.80
CA ASP A 51 -5.68 -3.13 3.61
C ASP A 51 -5.04 -4.47 4.01
N ALA A 52 -3.76 -4.44 4.43
CA ALA A 52 -2.99 -5.63 4.78
C ALA A 52 -3.60 -6.45 5.93
N ASN A 53 -4.34 -5.79 6.83
CA ASN A 53 -5.04 -6.44 7.95
C ASN A 53 -6.47 -6.88 7.60
N GLU A 54 -6.94 -6.65 6.38
CA GLU A 54 -8.31 -6.94 5.94
C GLU A 54 -9.39 -6.34 6.86
N THR A 55 -9.20 -5.09 7.28
CA THR A 55 -10.12 -4.34 8.15
C THR A 55 -10.89 -3.25 7.40
N LYS A 56 -10.33 -2.72 6.33
CA LYS A 56 -10.89 -1.61 5.54
C LYS A 56 -10.41 -1.65 4.09
N VAL A 57 -10.99 -0.77 3.28
CA VAL A 57 -10.55 -0.53 1.91
C VAL A 57 -9.74 0.76 1.86
N GLY A 58 -8.50 0.66 1.40
CA GLY A 58 -7.64 1.81 1.06
C GLY A 58 -7.68 2.11 -0.44
N PHE A 59 -6.91 3.09 -0.89
CA PHE A 59 -6.86 3.45 -2.31
C PHE A 59 -5.52 4.06 -2.71
N GLU A 60 -5.23 3.96 -4.01
CA GLU A 60 -4.14 4.67 -4.67
C GLU A 60 -4.67 5.61 -5.74
N LYS A 61 -4.01 6.76 -5.92
CA LYS A 61 -4.29 7.67 -7.05
C LYS A 61 -3.82 7.02 -8.35
N TYR A 62 -4.64 7.08 -9.37
CA TYR A 62 -4.35 6.46 -10.65
C TYR A 62 -4.72 7.36 -11.83
N THR A 63 -3.83 7.44 -12.81
CA THR A 63 -4.08 8.14 -14.07
C THR A 63 -4.05 7.11 -15.18
N PRO A 64 -5.20 6.71 -15.73
CA PRO A 64 -5.25 5.70 -16.78
C PRO A 64 -4.76 6.24 -18.11
N ASP A 65 -4.21 5.37 -18.92
CA ASP A 65 -3.83 5.64 -20.31
C ASP A 65 -5.05 5.58 -21.24
N SER A 66 -6.02 4.75 -20.91
CA SER A 66 -7.25 4.53 -21.65
C SER A 66 -8.27 5.63 -21.43
N ARG A 67 -9.16 5.84 -22.41
CA ARG A 67 -10.26 6.82 -22.32
C ARG A 67 -11.62 6.23 -22.67
N LYS A 68 -11.66 5.11 -23.41
CA LYS A 68 -12.89 4.42 -23.74
C LYS A 68 -13.31 3.56 -22.55
N ARG A 69 -14.62 3.45 -22.33
CA ARG A 69 -15.19 2.73 -21.19
C ARG A 69 -14.65 1.31 -21.05
N ASP A 70 -14.71 0.52 -22.11
CA ASP A 70 -14.34 -0.88 -22.08
C ASP A 70 -12.82 -1.06 -21.89
N ASP A 71 -12.00 -0.20 -22.49
CA ASP A 71 -10.55 -0.17 -22.30
C ASP A 71 -10.20 0.23 -20.86
N LEU A 72 -10.93 1.20 -20.28
CA LEU A 72 -10.76 1.60 -18.87
C LEU A 72 -11.11 0.45 -17.91
N VAL A 73 -12.18 -0.31 -18.18
CA VAL A 73 -12.53 -1.48 -17.37
C VAL A 73 -11.39 -2.50 -17.40
N ASN A 74 -10.87 -2.84 -18.57
CA ASN A 74 -9.75 -3.77 -18.70
C ASN A 74 -8.50 -3.27 -17.96
N GLU A 75 -8.18 -1.98 -18.10
CA GLU A 75 -7.03 -1.37 -17.44
C GLU A 75 -7.17 -1.41 -15.92
N PHE A 76 -8.33 -1.07 -15.37
CA PHE A 76 -8.58 -1.14 -13.94
C PHE A 76 -8.61 -2.57 -13.40
N LEU A 77 -9.16 -3.53 -14.14
CA LEU A 77 -9.10 -4.94 -13.77
C LEU A 77 -7.65 -5.45 -13.70
N THR A 78 -6.83 -5.07 -14.68
CA THR A 78 -5.39 -5.36 -14.67
C THR A 78 -4.71 -4.74 -13.45
N ARG A 79 -5.05 -3.49 -13.11
CA ARG A 79 -4.46 -2.82 -11.95
C ARG A 79 -4.90 -3.47 -10.63
N LEU A 80 -6.15 -3.93 -10.50
CA LEU A 80 -6.67 -4.65 -9.34
C LEU A 80 -6.01 -6.03 -9.12
N GLN A 81 -5.45 -6.62 -10.18
CA GLN A 81 -4.65 -7.85 -10.14
C GLN A 81 -3.17 -7.59 -9.87
N SER A 82 -2.71 -6.35 -10.04
CA SER A 82 -1.30 -5.98 -9.82
C SER A 82 -1.05 -5.65 -8.36
N GLU A 83 0.21 -5.77 -7.91
CA GLU A 83 0.60 -5.33 -6.57
C GLU A 83 0.35 -3.84 -6.39
N PRO A 84 -0.29 -3.42 -5.29
CA PRO A 84 -0.34 -2.01 -4.91
C PRO A 84 1.08 -1.47 -4.66
N LYS A 85 1.27 -0.17 -4.88
CA LYS A 85 2.52 0.51 -4.51
C LYS A 85 2.62 0.72 -3.00
N ASP A 86 1.49 0.99 -2.37
CA ASP A 86 1.40 1.09 -0.90
C ASP A 86 1.46 -0.31 -0.29
N ILE A 87 2.52 -0.58 0.48
CA ILE A 87 2.76 -1.87 1.12
C ILE A 87 1.71 -2.21 2.20
N GLY A 88 0.97 -1.23 2.67
CA GLY A 88 -0.18 -1.44 3.58
C GLY A 88 -1.44 -1.93 2.87
N LEU A 89 -1.39 -2.18 1.55
CA LEU A 89 -2.51 -2.64 0.76
C LEU A 89 -2.21 -4.00 0.12
N ARG A 90 -3.26 -4.74 -0.24
CA ARG A 90 -3.19 -6.05 -0.92
C ARG A 90 -3.95 -6.03 -2.22
N LYS A 91 -3.59 -6.92 -3.16
CA LYS A 91 -4.36 -7.11 -4.41
C LYS A 91 -5.83 -7.30 -4.12
N ALA A 92 -6.69 -6.64 -4.88
CA ALA A 92 -8.13 -6.89 -4.81
C ALA A 92 -8.51 -8.21 -5.49
N LEU A 93 -7.79 -8.57 -6.56
CA LEU A 93 -7.91 -9.85 -7.26
C LEU A 93 -6.62 -10.65 -7.03
N PRO A 94 -6.66 -11.73 -6.22
CA PRO A 94 -5.51 -12.61 -5.98
C PRO A 94 -5.06 -13.35 -7.25
N ASP A 95 -3.85 -13.94 -7.22
CA ASP A 95 -3.24 -14.58 -8.40
C ASP A 95 -4.00 -15.83 -8.89
N ASP A 96 -4.75 -16.50 -8.01
CA ASP A 96 -5.58 -17.65 -8.37
C ASP A 96 -6.98 -17.26 -8.89
N VAL A 97 -7.26 -15.95 -8.99
CA VAL A 97 -8.49 -15.40 -9.54
C VAL A 97 -8.23 -14.77 -10.90
N THR A 98 -8.85 -15.30 -11.95
CA THR A 98 -8.83 -14.68 -13.28
C THR A 98 -10.15 -13.96 -13.55
N VAL A 99 -10.06 -12.87 -14.32
CA VAL A 99 -11.22 -12.24 -14.94
C VAL A 99 -11.41 -12.91 -16.29
N ASP A 100 -12.50 -13.66 -16.44
CA ASP A 100 -12.77 -14.42 -17.65
C ASP A 100 -13.40 -13.53 -18.73
N ASP A 101 -14.33 -12.63 -18.33
CA ASP A 101 -15.03 -11.72 -19.24
C ASP A 101 -15.75 -10.61 -18.45
N PHE A 102 -16.26 -9.60 -19.14
CA PHE A 102 -17.27 -8.68 -18.64
C PHE A 102 -18.25 -8.26 -19.74
N THR A 103 -19.48 -7.96 -19.36
CA THR A 103 -20.52 -7.48 -20.27
C THR A 103 -21.26 -6.29 -19.70
N PHE A 104 -21.77 -5.43 -20.59
CA PHE A 104 -22.62 -4.30 -20.19
C PHE A 104 -24.07 -4.52 -20.59
N GLU A 105 -24.97 -4.20 -19.67
CA GLU A 105 -26.37 -3.99 -19.96
C GLU A 105 -26.63 -2.54 -20.38
N ASP A 106 -27.77 -2.28 -21.03
CA ASP A 106 -28.12 -0.95 -21.58
C ASP A 106 -28.17 0.16 -20.52
N SER A 107 -28.38 -0.19 -19.27
CA SER A 107 -28.46 0.74 -18.13
C SER A 107 -27.09 1.14 -17.53
N GLY A 108 -25.97 0.67 -18.10
CA GLY A 108 -24.62 0.87 -17.54
C GLY A 108 -24.30 -0.10 -16.39
N GLN A 109 -25.07 -1.14 -16.24
CA GLN A 109 -24.79 -2.24 -15.33
C GLN A 109 -23.70 -3.13 -15.93
N LEU A 110 -22.67 -3.43 -15.14
CA LEU A 110 -21.54 -4.27 -15.53
C LEU A 110 -21.67 -5.66 -14.90
N SER A 111 -21.71 -6.68 -15.72
CA SER A 111 -21.60 -8.07 -15.29
C SER A 111 -20.15 -8.52 -15.42
N LEU A 112 -19.51 -8.89 -14.30
CA LEU A 112 -18.11 -9.30 -14.22
C LEU A 112 -18.04 -10.81 -13.99
N TYR A 113 -17.35 -11.52 -14.87
CA TYR A 113 -17.21 -12.97 -14.82
C TYR A 113 -15.83 -13.34 -14.32
N LEU A 114 -15.81 -14.08 -13.20
CA LEU A 114 -14.60 -14.46 -12.48
C LEU A 114 -14.47 -15.99 -12.44
N SER A 115 -13.22 -16.47 -12.43
CA SER A 115 -12.92 -17.88 -12.27
C SER A 115 -13.39 -18.42 -10.92
N SER A 116 -13.40 -19.74 -10.79
CA SER A 116 -13.75 -20.44 -9.54
C SER A 116 -12.82 -20.10 -8.36
N GLY A 117 -11.63 -19.51 -8.62
CA GLY A 117 -10.71 -19.01 -7.59
C GLY A 117 -11.38 -18.00 -6.67
N TYR A 118 -12.21 -17.10 -7.22
CA TYR A 118 -12.94 -16.10 -6.42
C TYR A 118 -13.89 -16.74 -5.40
N GLY A 119 -14.49 -17.88 -5.71
CA GLY A 119 -15.39 -18.62 -4.81
C GLY A 119 -14.72 -19.21 -3.57
N LYS A 120 -13.38 -19.22 -3.51
CA LYS A 120 -12.64 -19.64 -2.32
C LYS A 120 -12.48 -18.51 -1.29
N LEU A 121 -12.69 -17.27 -1.71
CA LEU A 121 -12.66 -16.11 -0.82
C LEU A 121 -13.92 -16.12 0.05
N THR A 122 -13.76 -15.89 1.34
CA THR A 122 -14.88 -15.95 2.29
C THR A 122 -14.80 -14.86 3.35
N GLY A 123 -15.92 -14.55 3.98
CA GLY A 123 -15.97 -13.63 5.12
C GLY A 123 -15.59 -12.20 4.77
N VAL A 124 -14.89 -11.55 5.68
CA VAL A 124 -14.51 -10.13 5.56
C VAL A 124 -13.58 -9.91 4.37
N SER A 125 -12.66 -10.83 4.12
CA SER A 125 -11.71 -10.75 3.00
C SER A 125 -12.43 -10.65 1.64
N GLU A 126 -13.46 -11.47 1.42
CA GLU A 126 -14.28 -11.41 0.19
C GLU A 126 -15.02 -10.07 0.08
N ILE A 127 -15.66 -9.62 1.17
CA ILE A 127 -16.44 -8.38 1.19
C ILE A 127 -15.56 -7.17 0.87
N LEU A 128 -14.35 -7.08 1.43
CA LEU A 128 -13.42 -5.97 1.19
C LEU A 128 -12.90 -5.98 -0.25
N ARG A 129 -12.58 -7.14 -0.82
CA ARG A 129 -12.16 -7.28 -2.21
C ARG A 129 -13.27 -6.88 -3.17
N ARG A 130 -14.48 -7.36 -2.92
CA ARG A 130 -15.68 -6.98 -3.67
C ARG A 130 -15.94 -5.48 -3.60
N ALA A 131 -15.84 -4.87 -2.41
CA ALA A 131 -15.94 -3.43 -2.24
C ALA A 131 -14.87 -2.66 -3.04
N ALA A 132 -13.62 -3.12 -2.99
CA ALA A 132 -12.52 -2.52 -3.73
C ALA A 132 -12.76 -2.54 -5.25
N ILE A 133 -13.20 -3.69 -5.79
CA ILE A 133 -13.52 -3.85 -7.21
C ILE A 133 -14.68 -2.94 -7.62
N VAL A 134 -15.79 -2.97 -6.89
CA VAL A 134 -16.98 -2.17 -7.20
C VAL A 134 -16.68 -0.68 -7.12
N LYS A 135 -16.03 -0.21 -6.05
CA LYS A 135 -15.64 1.20 -5.90
C LYS A 135 -14.69 1.67 -7.00
N THR A 136 -13.78 0.82 -7.45
CA THR A 136 -12.87 1.14 -8.56
C THR A 136 -13.63 1.25 -9.88
N LEU A 137 -14.47 0.28 -10.22
CA LEU A 137 -15.13 0.24 -11.52
C LEU A 137 -16.28 1.26 -11.64
N CYS A 138 -17.02 1.53 -10.56
CA CYS A 138 -18.12 2.52 -10.56
C CYS A 138 -17.66 3.98 -10.74
N GLN A 139 -16.36 4.27 -10.69
CA GLN A 139 -15.84 5.60 -11.06
C GLN A 139 -15.83 5.82 -12.58
N ILE A 140 -15.89 4.75 -13.37
CA ILE A 140 -15.83 4.82 -14.82
C ILE A 140 -17.18 5.37 -15.32
N ARG A 141 -17.11 6.43 -16.13
CA ARG A 141 -18.32 7.00 -16.72
C ARG A 141 -19.05 5.95 -17.58
N GLY A 142 -20.29 5.66 -17.22
CA GLY A 142 -21.12 4.64 -17.87
C GLY A 142 -21.07 3.28 -17.20
N VAL A 143 -20.46 3.17 -16.00
CA VAL A 143 -20.58 2.02 -15.08
C VAL A 143 -21.36 2.51 -13.87
N SER A 144 -22.62 2.08 -13.73
CA SER A 144 -23.51 2.49 -12.64
C SER A 144 -23.47 1.50 -11.47
N SER A 145 -23.30 0.22 -11.78
CA SER A 145 -23.27 -0.86 -10.81
C SER A 145 -22.54 -2.09 -11.37
N VAL A 146 -22.11 -2.99 -10.51
CA VAL A 146 -21.38 -4.20 -10.86
C VAL A 146 -22.06 -5.43 -10.22
N GLN A 147 -22.27 -6.49 -11.00
CA GLN A 147 -22.68 -7.81 -10.51
C GLN A 147 -21.58 -8.82 -10.82
N PHE A 148 -21.37 -9.75 -9.89
CA PHE A 148 -20.34 -10.80 -10.02
C PHE A 148 -20.94 -12.13 -10.38
N TYR A 149 -20.31 -12.81 -11.34
CA TYR A 149 -20.52 -14.19 -11.68
C TYR A 149 -19.24 -14.96 -11.39
N VAL A 150 -19.33 -16.04 -10.65
CA VAL A 150 -18.21 -16.91 -10.30
C VAL A 150 -18.44 -18.29 -10.93
N ALA A 151 -17.50 -18.73 -11.76
CA ALA A 151 -17.63 -19.96 -12.52
C ALA A 151 -18.99 -20.05 -13.27
N GLY A 152 -19.45 -18.93 -13.81
CA GLY A 152 -20.70 -18.82 -14.59
C GLY A 152 -22.00 -18.76 -13.77
N GLN A 153 -21.92 -18.74 -12.43
CA GLN A 153 -23.08 -18.59 -11.55
C GLN A 153 -23.07 -17.23 -10.85
N PRO A 154 -24.22 -16.58 -10.61
CA PRO A 154 -24.25 -15.36 -9.82
C PRO A 154 -23.62 -15.57 -8.45
N LEU A 155 -22.82 -14.57 -7.99
CA LEU A 155 -22.28 -14.59 -6.64
C LEU A 155 -23.41 -14.57 -5.61
N THR A 156 -23.34 -15.45 -4.61
CA THR A 156 -24.30 -15.55 -3.52
C THR A 156 -23.70 -15.13 -2.20
N ASP A 157 -24.53 -14.66 -1.29
CA ASP A 157 -24.18 -14.39 0.10
C ASP A 157 -24.15 -15.67 0.96
N SER A 158 -23.97 -15.51 2.28
CA SER A 158 -23.94 -16.62 3.25
C SER A 158 -25.28 -17.39 3.36
N ASN A 159 -26.38 -16.79 2.89
CA ASN A 159 -27.70 -17.39 2.87
C ASN A 159 -28.02 -18.09 1.53
N LEU A 160 -27.06 -18.07 0.60
CA LEU A 160 -27.22 -18.54 -0.77
C LEU A 160 -28.14 -17.65 -1.64
N ASP A 161 -28.42 -16.44 -1.20
CA ASP A 161 -29.15 -15.46 -1.99
C ASP A 161 -28.20 -14.72 -2.94
N ALA A 162 -28.64 -14.46 -4.18
CA ALA A 162 -27.83 -13.73 -5.14
C ALA A 162 -27.55 -12.30 -4.63
N VAL A 163 -26.26 -11.91 -4.61
CA VAL A 163 -25.85 -10.58 -4.15
C VAL A 163 -26.37 -9.47 -5.09
N GLY A 164 -26.54 -9.77 -6.39
CA GLY A 164 -27.08 -8.83 -7.37
C GLY A 164 -26.13 -7.71 -7.75
N TYR A 165 -26.68 -6.63 -8.33
CA TYR A 165 -25.93 -5.44 -8.72
C TYR A 165 -25.62 -4.56 -7.53
N MET A 166 -24.35 -4.16 -7.40
CA MET A 166 -23.85 -3.34 -6.33
C MET A 166 -23.30 -2.02 -6.88
N THR A 167 -23.50 -0.96 -6.16
CA THR A 167 -22.93 0.39 -6.41
C THR A 167 -21.81 0.67 -5.41
N ALA A 168 -21.03 1.73 -5.62
CA ALA A 168 -20.05 2.17 -4.63
C ALA A 168 -20.67 2.40 -3.23
N ASP A 169 -21.91 2.91 -3.19
CA ASP A 169 -22.65 3.19 -1.96
C ASP A 169 -23.22 1.93 -1.27
N SER A 170 -23.15 0.76 -1.94
CA SER A 170 -23.52 -0.52 -1.31
C SER A 170 -22.57 -0.92 -0.18
N PHE A 171 -21.42 -0.29 -0.12
CA PHE A 171 -20.39 -0.52 0.90
C PHE A 171 -20.26 0.72 1.77
N ILE A 172 -20.69 0.62 3.01
CA ILE A 172 -20.53 1.69 4.00
C ILE A 172 -19.03 1.82 4.26
N ASP A 173 -18.46 2.96 3.87
CA ASP A 173 -17.17 3.35 4.40
C ASP A 173 -17.35 3.58 5.89
N ASN A 174 -16.74 2.74 6.70
CA ASN A 174 -16.53 3.05 8.10
C ASN A 174 -15.51 4.19 8.18
N THR A 175 -15.91 5.37 7.68
CA THR A 175 -15.25 6.64 7.96
C THR A 175 -15.62 7.06 9.39
N GLY A 176 -15.61 6.08 10.32
CA GLY A 176 -15.49 6.41 11.72
C GLY A 176 -14.31 7.35 11.78
N GLY A 177 -14.45 8.50 12.45
CA GLY A 177 -13.39 9.51 12.60
C GLY A 177 -12.16 8.97 13.35
N GLU A 178 -11.71 7.80 12.96
CA GLU A 178 -10.41 7.26 13.24
C GLU A 178 -9.44 8.14 12.48
N THR A 179 -8.80 9.01 13.21
CA THR A 179 -7.55 9.61 12.82
C THR A 179 -6.72 8.47 12.24
N THR A 180 -6.62 8.39 10.91
CA THR A 180 -5.68 7.49 10.24
C THR A 180 -4.30 7.93 10.74
N TYR A 181 -3.74 7.18 11.69
CA TYR A 181 -2.39 7.40 12.19
C TYR A 181 -1.40 6.96 11.11
N LYS A 182 -1.42 7.68 9.98
CA LYS A 182 -0.41 7.49 8.96
C LYS A 182 0.93 7.96 9.51
N GLN A 183 1.87 7.06 9.57
CA GLN A 183 3.25 7.33 9.90
C GLN A 183 4.12 7.14 8.66
N ASN A 184 5.22 7.86 8.61
CA ASN A 184 6.26 7.66 7.60
C ASN A 184 7.44 6.92 8.24
N ALA A 185 7.97 5.95 7.52
CA ALA A 185 9.19 5.26 7.89
C ALA A 185 10.01 4.95 6.64
N THR A 186 11.33 4.81 6.80
CA THR A 186 12.21 4.23 5.79
C THR A 186 12.56 2.83 6.23
N LEU A 187 12.17 1.83 5.45
CA LEU A 187 12.56 0.43 5.64
C LEU A 187 13.82 0.15 4.81
N ASN A 188 14.87 -0.33 5.45
CA ASN A 188 16.04 -0.83 4.76
C ASN A 188 15.80 -2.30 4.39
N MET A 189 15.49 -2.54 3.12
CA MET A 189 15.19 -3.85 2.60
C MET A 189 16.43 -4.48 1.99
N TYR A 190 16.58 -5.79 2.12
CA TYR A 190 17.70 -6.53 1.54
C TYR A 190 17.17 -7.49 0.47
N PHE A 191 17.47 -7.18 -0.80
CA PHE A 191 17.14 -7.99 -1.96
C PHE A 191 18.40 -8.61 -2.55
N SER A 192 18.26 -9.55 -3.46
CA SER A 192 19.41 -10.14 -4.13
C SER A 192 19.96 -9.24 -5.23
N ASP A 193 21.27 -9.28 -5.42
CA ASP A 193 21.92 -8.80 -6.63
C ASP A 193 21.52 -9.67 -7.84
N LYS A 194 21.95 -9.28 -9.03
CA LYS A 194 21.68 -10.03 -10.27
C LYS A 194 22.30 -11.42 -10.30
N THR A 195 23.33 -11.70 -9.49
CA THR A 195 24.00 -13.00 -9.43
C THR A 195 23.27 -14.00 -8.54
N GLY A 196 22.43 -13.55 -7.62
CA GLY A 196 21.70 -14.38 -6.67
C GLY A 196 22.51 -14.79 -5.43
N SER A 197 23.71 -14.25 -5.28
CA SER A 197 24.67 -14.70 -4.24
C SER A 197 24.91 -13.65 -3.15
N HIS A 198 24.59 -12.39 -3.41
CA HIS A 198 24.79 -11.29 -2.47
C HIS A 198 23.51 -10.52 -2.25
N LEU A 199 23.45 -9.83 -1.13
CA LEU A 199 22.37 -8.92 -0.78
C LEU A 199 22.74 -7.48 -1.15
N VAL A 200 21.76 -6.74 -1.61
CA VAL A 200 21.85 -5.30 -1.88
C VAL A 200 20.83 -4.61 -0.98
N LYS A 201 21.28 -3.60 -0.26
CA LYS A 201 20.43 -2.78 0.60
C LYS A 201 19.65 -1.77 -0.23
N VAL A 202 18.33 -1.79 -0.13
CA VAL A 202 17.40 -0.89 -0.82
C VAL A 202 16.58 -0.14 0.22
N PRO A 203 16.78 1.17 0.40
CA PRO A 203 15.92 1.97 1.26
C PRO A 203 14.55 2.19 0.59
N VAL A 204 13.47 1.97 1.33
CA VAL A 204 12.10 2.11 0.86
C VAL A 204 11.34 3.04 1.80
N ASP A 205 10.95 4.21 1.30
CA ASP A 205 10.11 5.14 2.04
C ASP A 205 8.66 4.69 1.97
N ILE A 206 8.05 4.51 3.14
CA ILE A 206 6.67 4.06 3.26
C ILE A 206 5.84 5.05 4.07
N THR A 207 4.59 5.18 3.69
CA THR A 207 3.55 5.78 4.52
C THR A 207 2.58 4.66 4.91
N TYR A 208 2.48 4.35 6.18
CA TYR A 208 1.73 3.19 6.66
C TYR A 208 0.78 3.55 7.80
N ASP A 209 -0.20 2.69 8.05
CA ASP A 209 -1.09 2.78 9.20
C ASP A 209 -0.37 2.23 10.43
N ALA A 210 -0.21 3.05 11.49
CA ALA A 210 0.51 2.68 12.70
C ALA A 210 -0.08 1.46 13.45
N THR A 211 -1.24 0.97 13.05
CA THR A 211 -1.83 -0.27 13.57
C THR A 211 -1.18 -1.53 12.99
N ILE A 212 -0.44 -1.40 11.88
CA ILE A 212 0.27 -2.51 11.23
C ILE A 212 1.73 -2.51 11.73
N PRO A 213 2.23 -3.61 12.30
CA PRO A 213 3.62 -3.70 12.71
C PRO A 213 4.60 -3.54 11.54
N LEU A 214 5.69 -2.80 11.75
CA LEU A 214 6.71 -2.59 10.70
C LEU A 214 7.36 -3.90 10.23
N GLU A 215 7.57 -4.85 11.14
CA GLU A 215 8.09 -6.18 10.81
C GLU A 215 7.18 -6.94 9.85
N GLN A 216 5.86 -6.78 9.98
CA GLN A 216 4.91 -7.38 9.04
C GLN A 216 5.03 -6.75 7.66
N LEU A 217 5.04 -5.43 7.59
CA LEU A 217 5.16 -4.69 6.32
C LEU A 217 6.48 -5.01 5.60
N ALA A 218 7.58 -5.12 6.37
CA ALA A 218 8.89 -5.47 5.83
C ALA A 218 8.88 -6.85 5.17
N VAL A 219 8.35 -7.87 5.87
CA VAL A 219 8.28 -9.23 5.33
C VAL A 219 7.32 -9.31 4.13
N GLU A 220 6.17 -8.65 4.19
CA GLU A 220 5.23 -8.60 3.06
C GLU A 220 5.84 -7.93 1.83
N GLN A 221 6.67 -6.88 2.01
CA GLN A 221 7.40 -6.26 0.90
C GLN A 221 8.47 -7.19 0.31
N LEU A 222 9.19 -7.95 1.15
CA LEU A 222 10.14 -8.97 0.65
C LEU A 222 9.44 -10.04 -0.18
N ILE A 223 8.26 -10.50 0.24
CA ILE A 223 7.44 -11.47 -0.51
C ILE A 223 7.03 -10.90 -1.87
N ARG A 224 6.58 -9.64 -1.93
CA ARG A 224 6.26 -8.94 -3.19
C ARG A 224 7.47 -8.78 -4.10
N GLY A 225 8.67 -8.73 -3.50
CA GLY A 225 9.90 -8.45 -4.21
C GLY A 225 10.14 -6.97 -4.51
N PRO A 226 11.21 -6.64 -5.24
CA PRO A 226 11.61 -5.27 -5.51
C PRO A 226 10.80 -4.58 -6.63
N TYR A 227 10.00 -5.31 -7.38
CA TYR A 227 9.38 -4.84 -8.63
C TYR A 227 8.32 -3.76 -8.45
N SER A 228 7.78 -3.60 -7.24
CA SER A 228 6.83 -2.54 -6.89
C SER A 228 7.50 -1.29 -6.30
N ILE A 229 8.83 -1.29 -6.15
CA ILE A 229 9.59 -0.19 -5.53
C ILE A 229 10.03 0.77 -6.63
N ASP A 230 9.64 2.04 -6.50
CA ASP A 230 10.01 3.07 -7.48
C ASP A 230 11.54 3.27 -7.51
N GLY A 231 12.13 3.29 -8.70
CA GLY A 231 13.56 3.52 -8.91
C GLY A 231 14.45 2.27 -8.83
N VAL A 232 13.90 1.11 -8.56
CA VAL A 232 14.65 -0.15 -8.55
C VAL A 232 14.68 -0.75 -9.96
N ASP A 233 15.90 -1.06 -10.45
CA ASP A 233 16.08 -1.73 -11.72
C ASP A 233 15.86 -3.25 -11.55
N PRO A 234 14.83 -3.85 -12.19
CA PRO A 234 14.54 -5.27 -12.07
C PRO A 234 15.60 -6.17 -12.74
N ASP A 235 16.50 -5.63 -13.54
CA ASP A 235 17.60 -6.39 -14.13
C ASP A 235 18.80 -6.50 -13.16
N GLU A 236 18.98 -5.55 -12.27
CA GLU A 236 20.06 -5.55 -11.28
C GLU A 236 19.64 -6.11 -9.91
N ILE A 237 18.39 -5.88 -9.49
CA ILE A 237 17.86 -6.28 -8.17
C ILE A 237 16.79 -7.34 -8.34
N LYS A 238 16.97 -8.48 -7.67
CA LYS A 238 16.08 -9.65 -7.78
C LYS A 238 15.36 -9.93 -6.47
N ALA A 239 14.13 -10.43 -6.58
CA ALA A 239 13.39 -10.94 -5.42
C ALA A 239 14.09 -12.16 -4.83
N THR A 240 14.11 -12.24 -3.49
CA THR A 240 14.78 -13.30 -2.73
C THR A 240 13.83 -14.41 -2.28
N ILE A 241 12.58 -14.05 -2.00
CA ILE A 241 11.58 -14.98 -1.47
C ILE A 241 11.02 -15.86 -2.58
N PRO A 242 10.84 -17.18 -2.37
CA PRO A 242 10.19 -18.06 -3.34
C PRO A 242 8.77 -17.60 -3.68
N GLU A 243 8.37 -17.84 -4.93
CA GLU A 243 7.01 -17.50 -5.39
C GLU A 243 5.94 -18.24 -4.58
N LYS A 244 4.80 -17.60 -4.39
CA LYS A 244 3.65 -18.10 -3.63
C LYS A 244 3.89 -18.29 -2.13
N THR A 245 5.03 -17.84 -1.59
CA THR A 245 5.23 -17.77 -0.14
C THR A 245 4.19 -16.83 0.47
N GLU A 246 3.55 -17.27 1.53
CA GLU A 246 2.61 -16.48 2.32
C GLU A 246 3.17 -16.31 3.73
N LEU A 247 2.93 -15.14 4.33
CA LEU A 247 3.21 -14.88 5.73
C LEU A 247 2.01 -15.33 6.56
N ASN A 248 2.13 -16.44 7.30
CA ASN A 248 1.07 -16.94 8.16
C ASN A 248 0.97 -16.15 9.47
N LYS A 249 2.14 -15.85 10.07
CA LYS A 249 2.22 -15.15 11.35
C LYS A 249 3.57 -14.49 11.54
N ILE A 250 3.56 -13.33 12.21
CA ILE A 250 4.77 -12.65 12.67
C ILE A 250 4.56 -12.11 14.09
N SER A 251 5.60 -12.17 14.94
CA SER A 251 5.57 -11.58 16.27
C SER A 251 6.96 -11.36 16.81
N VAL A 252 7.15 -10.33 17.63
CA VAL A 252 8.43 -10.04 18.28
C VAL A 252 8.32 -10.29 19.77
N LYS A 253 9.26 -11.08 20.31
CA LYS A 253 9.38 -11.34 21.73
C LYS A 253 10.85 -11.37 22.13
N GLU A 254 11.22 -10.64 23.17
CA GLU A 254 12.60 -10.63 23.71
C GLU A 254 13.66 -10.38 22.62
N ASN A 255 13.41 -9.37 21.75
CA ASN A 255 14.25 -9.00 20.60
C ASN A 255 14.45 -10.12 19.55
N THR A 256 13.64 -11.16 19.59
CA THR A 256 13.57 -12.21 18.57
C THR A 256 12.28 -12.06 17.79
N CYS A 257 12.38 -11.95 16.48
CA CYS A 257 11.25 -11.98 15.56
C CYS A 257 10.97 -13.43 15.18
N TYR A 258 9.74 -13.88 15.42
CA TYR A 258 9.25 -15.19 15.03
C TYR A 258 8.42 -15.03 13.77
N VAL A 259 8.87 -15.62 12.67
CA VAL A 259 8.24 -15.53 11.36
C VAL A 259 7.76 -16.91 10.93
N ASP A 260 6.48 -17.06 10.70
CA ASP A 260 5.86 -18.27 10.20
C ASP A 260 5.44 -18.11 8.75
N PHE A 261 6.03 -18.90 7.86
CA PHE A 261 5.71 -18.88 6.44
C PHE A 261 4.91 -20.12 6.02
N SER A 262 4.28 -20.02 4.85
CA SER A 262 3.73 -21.19 4.16
C SER A 262 4.84 -22.14 3.68
N GLU A 263 4.45 -23.36 3.34
CA GLU A 263 5.37 -24.41 2.82
C GLU A 263 6.11 -23.94 1.54
N ASP A 264 5.54 -22.99 0.80
CA ASP A 264 6.17 -22.47 -0.41
C ASP A 264 7.52 -21.77 -0.15
N PHE A 265 7.79 -21.31 1.07
CA PHE A 265 9.09 -20.76 1.45
C PHE A 265 10.23 -21.77 1.33
N LEU A 266 9.97 -23.06 1.50
CA LEU A 266 10.98 -24.12 1.39
C LEU A 266 11.36 -24.44 -0.07
N LYS A 267 10.62 -23.88 -1.05
CA LYS A 267 10.93 -24.08 -2.47
C LYS A 267 12.14 -23.24 -2.88
N LYS A 268 12.99 -23.81 -3.75
CA LYS A 268 14.13 -23.07 -4.27
C LYS A 268 13.67 -22.03 -5.30
N ARG A 269 14.15 -20.80 -5.13
CA ARG A 269 14.06 -19.79 -6.18
C ARG A 269 15.23 -19.98 -7.16
N THR A 270 14.93 -20.00 -8.46
CA THR A 270 15.96 -20.17 -9.50
C THR A 270 17.00 -19.05 -9.41
N ASN A 271 18.28 -19.41 -9.43
CA ASN A 271 19.43 -18.48 -9.38
C ASN A 271 19.52 -17.62 -8.10
N ILE A 272 18.89 -18.00 -7.01
CA ILE A 272 19.06 -17.37 -5.70
C ILE A 272 19.61 -18.42 -4.72
N SER A 273 20.64 -18.06 -3.99
CA SER A 273 21.21 -18.97 -2.98
C SER A 273 20.27 -19.12 -1.78
N ALA A 274 20.34 -20.25 -1.11
CA ALA A 274 19.58 -20.49 0.12
C ALA A 274 19.94 -19.47 1.21
N GLU A 275 21.20 -19.13 1.31
CA GLU A 275 21.73 -18.15 2.25
C GLU A 275 21.17 -16.74 1.93
N THR A 276 21.19 -16.31 0.68
CA THR A 276 20.61 -15.05 0.22
C THR A 276 19.10 -14.97 0.56
N THR A 277 18.35 -16.06 0.39
CA THR A 277 16.92 -16.11 0.76
C THR A 277 16.72 -15.90 2.25
N ILE A 278 17.45 -16.61 3.10
CA ILE A 278 17.30 -16.52 4.56
C ILE A 278 17.71 -15.13 5.06
N TYR A 279 18.92 -14.69 4.69
CA TYR A 279 19.47 -13.44 5.21
C TYR A 279 18.80 -12.19 4.63
N SER A 280 18.10 -12.26 3.49
CA SER A 280 17.26 -11.16 3.07
C SER A 280 16.16 -10.85 4.09
N VAL A 281 15.57 -11.88 4.71
CA VAL A 281 14.58 -11.71 5.79
C VAL A 281 15.25 -11.28 7.09
N VAL A 282 16.32 -11.96 7.47
CA VAL A 282 17.03 -11.71 8.73
C VAL A 282 17.57 -10.29 8.79
N ASP A 283 18.31 -9.87 7.76
CA ASP A 283 18.99 -8.56 7.73
C ASP A 283 17.99 -7.42 7.59
N THR A 284 16.89 -7.62 6.82
CA THR A 284 15.79 -6.66 6.74
C THR A 284 15.13 -6.48 8.11
N LEU A 285 14.80 -7.53 8.81
CA LEU A 285 14.16 -7.46 10.12
C LEU A 285 15.10 -6.90 11.19
N ALA A 286 16.40 -7.23 11.13
CA ALA A 286 17.41 -6.74 12.05
C ALA A 286 17.76 -5.25 11.88
N GLU A 287 17.26 -4.58 10.83
CA GLU A 287 17.30 -3.09 10.72
C GLU A 287 16.30 -2.44 11.69
N LEU A 288 15.27 -3.15 12.14
CA LEU A 288 14.31 -2.66 13.12
C LEU A 288 14.93 -2.74 14.53
N SER A 289 14.89 -1.62 15.26
CA SER A 289 15.64 -1.44 16.52
C SER A 289 15.26 -2.39 17.65
N ASN A 290 14.12 -3.07 17.54
CA ASN A 290 13.61 -4.03 18.53
C ASN A 290 13.86 -5.50 18.13
N ILE A 291 14.63 -5.77 17.06
CA ILE A 291 14.89 -7.12 16.56
C ILE A 291 16.39 -7.34 16.41
N ASN A 292 16.91 -8.36 17.09
CA ASN A 292 18.30 -8.78 17.01
C ASN A 292 18.45 -10.18 16.38
N LYS A 293 17.39 -10.98 16.44
CA LYS A 293 17.37 -12.37 15.96
C LYS A 293 16.06 -12.65 15.23
N VAL A 294 16.10 -13.60 14.31
CA VAL A 294 14.95 -14.10 13.59
C VAL A 294 14.86 -15.61 13.71
N GLN A 295 13.71 -16.12 14.13
CA GLN A 295 13.41 -17.54 14.19
C GLN A 295 12.29 -17.86 13.20
N PHE A 296 12.52 -18.86 12.36
CA PHE A 296 11.56 -19.29 11.36
C PHE A 296 10.74 -20.50 11.82
N SER A 297 9.50 -20.56 11.34
CA SER A 297 8.64 -21.75 11.33
C SER A 297 7.93 -21.85 9.99
N ILE A 298 7.44 -23.04 9.67
CA ILE A 298 6.69 -23.33 8.45
C ILE A 298 5.38 -23.97 8.83
N ASN A 299 4.26 -23.32 8.48
CA ASN A 299 2.90 -23.77 8.88
C ASN A 299 2.78 -24.04 10.40
N GLY A 300 3.45 -23.23 11.23
CA GLY A 300 3.48 -23.34 12.68
C GLY A 300 4.44 -24.41 13.22
N GLU A 301 5.16 -25.13 12.38
CA GLU A 301 6.10 -26.18 12.76
C GLU A 301 7.56 -25.72 12.60
N GLN A 302 8.44 -26.18 13.51
CA GLN A 302 9.86 -25.93 13.40
C GLN A 302 10.49 -26.90 12.40
N VAL A 303 11.11 -26.38 11.35
CA VAL A 303 11.90 -27.14 10.37
C VAL A 303 13.37 -27.08 10.76
N LEU A 304 14.05 -28.22 10.76
CA LEU A 304 15.44 -28.28 11.22
C LEU A 304 16.46 -27.87 10.16
N LEU A 305 16.19 -28.15 8.89
CA LEU A 305 17.11 -27.86 7.79
C LEU A 305 16.39 -27.13 6.66
N TYR A 306 16.98 -26.04 6.17
CA TYR A 306 16.56 -25.36 4.94
C TYR A 306 17.45 -25.83 3.78
N ASN A 307 16.82 -26.31 2.69
CA ASN A 307 17.51 -26.87 1.52
C ASN A 307 18.58 -27.93 1.84
N ASP A 308 18.35 -28.75 2.89
CA ASP A 308 19.21 -29.83 3.34
C ASP A 308 20.62 -29.42 3.86
N THR A 309 20.89 -28.12 3.96
CA THR A 309 22.26 -27.62 4.25
C THR A 309 22.33 -26.58 5.36
N ILE A 310 21.32 -25.78 5.61
CA ILE A 310 21.35 -24.69 6.57
C ILE A 310 20.57 -25.11 7.82
N ASP A 311 21.17 -24.98 9.00
CA ASP A 311 20.45 -25.14 10.27
C ASP A 311 19.34 -24.09 10.37
N PHE A 312 18.10 -24.54 10.23
CA PHE A 312 16.91 -23.70 10.25
C PHE A 312 16.16 -23.81 11.59
N GLY A 313 16.63 -24.72 12.45
CA GLY A 313 16.07 -24.91 13.78
C GLY A 313 16.52 -23.87 14.80
N SER A 314 17.62 -23.16 14.54
CA SER A 314 18.17 -22.12 15.41
C SER A 314 17.76 -20.71 14.95
N ALA A 315 17.76 -19.74 15.88
CA ALA A 315 17.54 -18.35 15.54
C ALA A 315 18.77 -17.76 14.80
N PHE A 316 18.51 -17.00 13.76
CA PHE A 316 19.52 -16.31 12.95
C PHE A 316 19.83 -14.92 13.52
N GLU A 317 21.07 -14.54 13.49
CA GLU A 317 21.56 -13.19 13.72
C GLU A 317 21.94 -12.55 12.37
N ARG A 318 22.05 -11.23 12.34
CA ARG A 318 22.42 -10.45 11.15
C ARG A 318 23.75 -10.93 10.54
N ASN A 319 23.82 -11.01 9.22
CA ASN A 319 25.03 -11.38 8.47
C ASN A 319 25.30 -10.38 7.34
N LEU A 320 26.19 -9.44 7.60
CA LEU A 320 26.58 -8.43 6.61
C LEU A 320 27.70 -8.91 5.65
N ASP A 321 28.28 -10.09 5.85
CA ASP A 321 29.38 -10.61 5.01
C ASP A 321 28.92 -10.89 3.57
N ILE A 322 27.60 -11.13 3.39
CA ILE A 322 27.01 -11.35 2.06
C ILE A 322 26.35 -10.09 1.47
N VAL A 323 26.44 -8.95 2.14
CA VAL A 323 25.91 -7.67 1.64
C VAL A 323 26.98 -6.99 0.81
N GLN A 324 26.61 -6.55 -0.40
CA GLN A 324 27.51 -5.75 -1.23
C GLN A 324 27.71 -4.38 -0.60
N GLU A 325 28.98 -3.98 -0.45
CA GLU A 325 29.34 -2.58 -0.15
C GLU A 325 28.99 -1.71 -1.36
N GLU A 326 28.41 -0.52 -1.11
CA GLU A 326 28.11 0.49 -2.13
C GLU A 326 29.38 1.03 -2.81
#